data_2a79cd1bb37065be73e1ab59023526e3
#
_entry.id   2a79cd1bb37065be73e1ab59023526e3
#
_cell.length_a   1.000
_cell.length_b   1.000
_cell.length_c   1.000
_cell.angle_alpha   90.00
_cell.angle_beta   90.00
_cell.angle_gamma   90.00
#
_symmetry.space_group_name_H-M   'P 1'
#
loop_
_entity.id
_entity.type
_entity.pdbx_description
1 polymer ?
#
loop_
_entity_poly.entity_id
_entity_poly.type
_entity_poly.pdbx_seq_one_letter_code
_entity_poly.pdbx_strand_id
1 'polypeptide(L)'
;IEPDAEAYETVLAEQKEAQRFQELPQDSYLLPGFVDLHVHAPQWAQSGTALDIPLYEWLNTYTFPLESKFADLTFAQQVYDELVTQLLANGTTTALYFATIHYEASRRLAEICAEKGQRGLIGKVVMDDLNENPEYYRDQTTQQALEETERFIQEIQTLAQQTKQGVYPVVTPRFIPSCTEEALKGLGELAAKYQVHVQSHCSESDWEHQFVQERFGKNDAQALNDFGLLTEKAVMAHAGFLEEADMNLFHETGTAVAHCPISNAYFGNAVTPIAKLVHQHQVEVGLGSDLSGGFSPSLFDNLKQAVISSRMLEDGVDATKKPEVRGVKTARITVNEAFYLATVGGGQALSLPIGKLEKGYAWDVQIINTSLSQARIPKNPGESLLDIFQKILYLARPENIREVWVQGEKVHDKNLMSATKGV
;
A
#
# COMPACT_ATOMS: atom_id res chain seq x y z
N ILE A 1 -18.19 1.51 -24.45
CA ILE A 1 -19.49 1.36 -25.15
C ILE A 1 -19.65 -0.11 -25.45
N GLU A 2 -20.80 -0.68 -25.11
CA GLU A 2 -21.13 -2.08 -25.39
C GLU A 2 -21.19 -2.30 -26.92
N PRO A 3 -20.75 -3.48 -27.44
CA PRO A 3 -20.72 -3.75 -28.89
C PRO A 3 -22.08 -3.71 -29.56
N ASP A 4 -23.17 -3.87 -28.82
CA ASP A 4 -24.56 -3.80 -29.27
C ASP A 4 -25.17 -2.40 -29.08
N ALA A 5 -24.43 -1.43 -28.55
CA ALA A 5 -24.90 -0.05 -28.46
C ALA A 5 -25.01 0.59 -29.88
N GLU A 6 -26.09 1.32 -30.13
CA GLU A 6 -26.35 1.99 -31.40
C GLU A 6 -25.18 2.87 -31.90
N ALA A 7 -24.43 3.48 -30.99
CA ALA A 7 -23.28 4.34 -31.29
C ALA A 7 -21.95 3.58 -31.46
N TYR A 8 -21.91 2.26 -31.24
CA TYR A 8 -20.63 1.52 -31.16
C TYR A 8 -19.78 1.66 -32.43
N GLU A 9 -20.38 1.34 -33.60
CA GLU A 9 -19.66 1.38 -34.87
C GLU A 9 -19.18 2.79 -35.24
N THR A 10 -19.97 3.81 -34.94
CA THR A 10 -19.62 5.21 -35.21
C THR A 10 -18.43 5.62 -34.35
N VAL A 11 -18.51 5.36 -33.04
CA VAL A 11 -17.40 5.70 -32.09
C VAL A 11 -16.14 4.91 -32.42
N LEU A 12 -16.28 3.61 -32.78
CA LEU A 12 -15.14 2.77 -33.16
C LEU A 12 -14.43 3.34 -34.39
N ALA A 13 -15.19 3.75 -35.44
CA ALA A 13 -14.65 4.35 -36.64
C ALA A 13 -13.91 5.68 -36.35
N GLU A 14 -14.53 6.56 -35.56
CA GLU A 14 -13.93 7.83 -35.14
C GLU A 14 -12.63 7.63 -34.35
N GLN A 15 -12.60 6.65 -33.43
CA GLN A 15 -11.39 6.40 -32.62
C GLN A 15 -10.28 5.75 -33.45
N LYS A 16 -10.62 4.89 -34.43
CA LYS A 16 -9.62 4.34 -35.36
C LYS A 16 -9.03 5.43 -36.26
N GLU A 17 -9.85 6.29 -36.83
CA GLU A 17 -9.39 7.43 -37.65
C GLU A 17 -8.51 8.39 -36.87
N ALA A 18 -8.87 8.66 -35.61
CA ALA A 18 -8.08 9.50 -34.69
C ALA A 18 -6.81 8.80 -34.14
N GLN A 19 -6.52 7.56 -34.53
CA GLN A 19 -5.42 6.73 -34.00
C GLN A 19 -5.44 6.58 -32.46
N ARG A 20 -6.64 6.60 -31.87
CA ARG A 20 -6.87 6.40 -30.43
C ARG A 20 -7.51 5.06 -30.09
N PHE A 21 -7.40 4.10 -30.99
CA PHE A 21 -7.90 2.74 -30.84
C PHE A 21 -6.75 1.75 -30.73
N GLN A 22 -6.79 0.90 -29.70
CA GLN A 22 -5.90 -0.23 -29.55
C GLN A 22 -6.74 -1.50 -29.42
N GLU A 23 -6.50 -2.46 -30.32
CA GLU A 23 -7.08 -3.79 -30.21
C GLU A 23 -6.20 -4.65 -29.30
N LEU A 24 -6.81 -5.24 -28.29
CA LEU A 24 -6.09 -6.12 -27.38
C LEU A 24 -6.06 -7.56 -27.93
N PRO A 25 -4.97 -8.30 -27.71
CA PRO A 25 -4.92 -9.72 -28.05
C PRO A 25 -6.07 -10.49 -27.39
N GLN A 26 -6.49 -11.57 -28.06
CA GLN A 26 -7.47 -12.49 -27.49
C GLN A 26 -7.06 -12.93 -26.07
N ASP A 27 -8.05 -13.17 -25.21
CA ASP A 27 -7.84 -13.56 -23.81
C ASP A 27 -7.15 -12.48 -22.93
N SER A 28 -7.28 -11.22 -23.32
CA SER A 28 -6.88 -10.07 -22.52
C SER A 28 -8.05 -9.52 -21.71
N TYR A 29 -7.78 -9.13 -20.48
CA TYR A 29 -8.73 -8.56 -19.52
C TYR A 29 -8.15 -7.28 -18.93
N LEU A 30 -9.00 -6.26 -18.80
CA LEU A 30 -8.63 -5.02 -18.14
C LEU A 30 -9.08 -5.10 -16.68
N LEU A 31 -8.15 -4.81 -15.78
CA LEU A 31 -8.43 -4.60 -14.37
C LEU A 31 -7.97 -3.20 -13.96
N PRO A 32 -8.61 -2.56 -12.97
CA PRO A 32 -8.04 -1.37 -12.34
C PRO A 32 -6.60 -1.63 -11.88
N GLY A 33 -5.77 -0.61 -11.92
CA GLY A 33 -4.46 -0.65 -11.29
C GLY A 33 -4.58 -0.82 -9.79
N PHE A 34 -3.63 -1.52 -9.19
CA PHE A 34 -3.58 -1.71 -7.75
C PHE A 34 -3.16 -0.43 -7.03
N VAL A 35 -3.72 -0.26 -5.82
CA VAL A 35 -3.38 0.79 -4.87
C VAL A 35 -2.79 0.13 -3.64
N ASP A 36 -1.49 0.29 -3.42
CA ASP A 36 -0.77 -0.28 -2.29
C ASP A 36 -0.64 0.79 -1.19
N LEU A 37 -1.33 0.59 -0.07
CA LEU A 37 -1.42 1.57 1.01
C LEU A 37 -0.25 1.53 2.00
N HIS A 38 0.71 0.63 1.83
CA HIS A 38 1.82 0.53 2.77
C HIS A 38 3.03 -0.17 2.16
N VAL A 39 4.07 0.59 1.89
CA VAL A 39 5.33 0.10 1.30
C VAL A 39 6.52 0.76 1.97
N HIS A 40 7.43 -0.02 2.53
CA HIS A 40 8.73 0.44 3.00
C HIS A 40 9.74 0.46 1.85
N ALA A 41 9.85 1.57 1.15
CA ALA A 41 10.69 1.67 -0.04
C ALA A 41 12.16 1.25 0.18
N PRO A 42 12.84 1.64 1.28
CA PRO A 42 14.23 1.27 1.51
C PRO A 42 14.44 -0.22 1.77
N GLN A 43 13.39 -0.95 2.16
CA GLN A 43 13.51 -2.36 2.54
C GLN A 43 13.48 -3.32 1.34
N TRP A 44 13.26 -2.82 0.12
CA TRP A 44 13.32 -3.63 -1.10
C TRP A 44 14.56 -4.51 -1.19
N ALA A 45 15.72 -3.97 -0.84
CA ALA A 45 16.99 -4.67 -0.93
C ALA A 45 17.16 -5.87 0.05
N GLN A 46 16.26 -5.99 1.06
CA GLN A 46 16.25 -7.13 2.00
C GLN A 46 15.01 -8.02 1.87
N SER A 47 14.22 -7.84 0.81
CA SER A 47 12.97 -8.60 0.62
C SER A 47 13.18 -10.10 0.77
N GLY A 48 12.36 -10.76 1.59
CA GLY A 48 12.43 -12.19 1.87
C GLY A 48 13.52 -12.60 2.86
N THR A 49 14.19 -11.65 3.53
CA THR A 49 15.28 -11.95 4.47
C THR A 49 14.76 -12.01 5.91
N ALA A 50 14.95 -13.16 6.57
CA ALA A 50 14.74 -13.39 8.00
C ALA A 50 13.33 -13.03 8.51
N LEU A 51 12.28 -13.31 7.72
CA LEU A 51 10.89 -13.02 8.08
C LEU A 51 10.32 -13.95 9.18
N ASP A 52 11.09 -14.90 9.66
CA ASP A 52 10.72 -15.91 10.68
C ASP A 52 11.29 -15.61 12.07
N ILE A 53 11.79 -14.38 12.30
CA ILE A 53 12.24 -13.90 13.61
C ILE A 53 11.31 -12.80 14.15
N PRO A 54 11.32 -12.50 15.47
CA PRO A 54 10.47 -11.44 16.03
C PRO A 54 10.75 -10.06 15.40
N LEU A 55 9.70 -9.23 15.27
CA LEU A 55 9.77 -7.89 14.66
C LEU A 55 10.90 -7.02 15.23
N TYR A 56 11.00 -6.93 16.57
CA TYR A 56 12.03 -6.11 17.23
C TYR A 56 13.45 -6.55 16.85
N GLU A 57 13.71 -7.86 16.79
CA GLU A 57 14.99 -8.42 16.38
C GLU A 57 15.27 -8.15 14.90
N TRP A 58 14.25 -8.32 14.05
CA TRP A 58 14.35 -8.06 12.61
C TRP A 58 14.65 -6.58 12.32
N LEU A 59 13.98 -5.65 13.00
CA LEU A 59 14.22 -4.22 12.85
C LEU A 59 15.67 -3.84 13.20
N ASN A 60 16.19 -4.32 14.31
CA ASN A 60 17.51 -3.95 14.81
C ASN A 60 18.67 -4.66 14.07
N THR A 61 18.44 -5.89 13.59
CA THR A 61 19.49 -6.70 12.96
C THR A 61 19.59 -6.44 11.45
N TYR A 62 18.47 -6.21 10.78
CA TYR A 62 18.43 -6.11 9.31
C TYR A 62 17.95 -4.74 8.84
N THR A 63 16.84 -4.25 9.34
CA THR A 63 16.12 -3.11 8.77
C THR A 63 16.85 -1.79 9.03
N PHE A 64 17.11 -1.42 10.26
CA PHE A 64 17.77 -0.16 10.59
C PHE A 64 19.20 -0.07 10.02
N PRO A 65 20.03 -1.14 10.06
CA PRO A 65 21.32 -1.14 9.38
C PRO A 65 21.22 -0.97 7.84
N LEU A 66 20.17 -1.48 7.21
CA LEU A 66 19.95 -1.27 5.77
C LEU A 66 19.47 0.16 5.50
N GLU A 67 18.43 0.60 6.19
CA GLU A 67 17.83 1.92 5.99
C GLU A 67 18.83 3.06 6.21
N SER A 68 19.78 2.91 7.15
CA SER A 68 20.84 3.90 7.39
C SER A 68 21.77 4.12 6.17
N LYS A 69 21.89 3.13 5.27
CA LYS A 69 22.70 3.24 4.05
C LYS A 69 22.11 4.21 3.01
N PHE A 70 20.86 4.59 3.16
CA PHE A 70 20.20 5.54 2.26
C PHE A 70 20.66 7.00 2.48
N ALA A 71 21.58 7.25 3.40
CA ALA A 71 22.40 8.45 3.41
C ALA A 71 23.24 8.59 2.14
N ASP A 72 23.62 7.47 1.49
CA ASP A 72 24.22 7.44 0.16
C ASP A 72 23.11 7.52 -0.90
N LEU A 73 23.02 8.68 -1.56
CA LEU A 73 22.01 8.95 -2.58
C LEU A 73 22.14 8.04 -3.81
N THR A 74 23.36 7.56 -4.12
CA THR A 74 23.58 6.62 -5.24
C THR A 74 22.95 5.27 -4.93
N PHE A 75 23.13 4.78 -3.70
CA PHE A 75 22.49 3.57 -3.23
C PHE A 75 20.97 3.71 -3.19
N ALA A 76 20.46 4.83 -2.63
CA ALA A 76 19.04 5.12 -2.56
C ALA A 76 18.40 5.13 -3.95
N GLN A 77 19.01 5.82 -4.91
CA GLN A 77 18.53 5.88 -6.29
C GLN A 77 18.43 4.49 -6.93
N GLN A 78 19.45 3.66 -6.78
CA GLN A 78 19.47 2.30 -7.36
C GLN A 78 18.33 1.45 -6.81
N VAL A 79 18.16 1.42 -5.48
CA VAL A 79 17.12 0.60 -4.82
C VAL A 79 15.73 1.10 -5.16
N TYR A 80 15.50 2.41 -5.13
CA TYR A 80 14.20 2.99 -5.42
C TYR A 80 13.80 2.86 -6.89
N ASP A 81 14.75 3.02 -7.81
CA ASP A 81 14.52 2.83 -9.24
C ASP A 81 14.05 1.39 -9.55
N GLU A 82 14.71 0.41 -8.94
CA GLU A 82 14.34 -1.00 -9.07
C GLU A 82 12.97 -1.28 -8.45
N LEU A 83 12.72 -0.84 -7.21
CA LEU A 83 11.47 -1.02 -6.52
C LEU A 83 10.28 -0.49 -7.32
N VAL A 84 10.32 0.79 -7.73
CA VAL A 84 9.21 1.42 -8.46
C VAL A 84 8.96 0.70 -9.79
N THR A 85 10.03 0.27 -10.48
CA THR A 85 9.94 -0.56 -11.69
C THR A 85 9.23 -1.89 -11.41
N GLN A 86 9.57 -2.56 -10.32
CA GLN A 86 8.95 -3.84 -9.96
C GLN A 86 7.49 -3.68 -9.54
N LEU A 87 7.15 -2.65 -8.77
CA LEU A 87 5.76 -2.39 -8.38
C LEU A 87 4.88 -2.11 -9.60
N LEU A 88 5.35 -1.28 -10.54
CA LEU A 88 4.65 -1.05 -11.82
C LEU A 88 4.48 -2.35 -12.61
N ALA A 89 5.52 -3.19 -12.71
CA ALA A 89 5.45 -4.48 -13.38
C ALA A 89 4.48 -5.47 -12.70
N ASN A 90 4.19 -5.27 -11.42
CA ASN A 90 3.20 -6.02 -10.65
C ASN A 90 1.80 -5.38 -10.64
N GLY A 91 1.57 -4.34 -11.43
CA GLY A 91 0.26 -3.68 -11.58
C GLY A 91 -0.05 -2.63 -10.53
N THR A 92 0.90 -2.28 -9.66
CA THR A 92 0.72 -1.25 -8.63
C THR A 92 0.90 0.14 -9.22
N THR A 93 -0.21 0.80 -9.52
CA THR A 93 -0.25 2.12 -10.14
C THR A 93 -0.11 3.27 -9.15
N THR A 94 -0.50 3.02 -7.90
CA THR A 94 -0.41 3.98 -6.79
C THR A 94 0.19 3.27 -5.57
N ALA A 95 1.15 3.92 -4.90
CA ALA A 95 1.73 3.41 -3.67
C ALA A 95 1.92 4.50 -2.62
N LEU A 96 1.64 4.15 -1.36
CA LEU A 96 1.89 4.96 -0.18
C LEU A 96 3.17 4.47 0.49
N TYR A 97 4.21 5.30 0.45
CA TYR A 97 5.58 4.93 0.79
C TYR A 97 6.03 5.49 2.13
N PHE A 98 6.55 4.61 2.98
CA PHE A 98 7.55 4.97 3.97
C PHE A 98 8.91 5.02 3.26
N ALA A 99 9.56 6.20 3.25
CA ALA A 99 10.94 6.34 2.78
C ALA A 99 11.90 6.14 3.98
N THR A 100 12.85 7.03 4.18
CA THR A 100 13.79 7.00 5.31
C THR A 100 13.77 8.31 6.09
N ILE A 101 14.58 8.41 7.16
CA ILE A 101 14.85 9.69 7.84
C ILE A 101 15.66 10.65 6.96
N HIS A 102 16.37 10.13 5.95
CA HIS A 102 17.24 10.94 5.07
C HIS A 102 16.42 11.74 4.07
N TYR A 103 16.45 13.05 4.23
CA TYR A 103 15.69 14.00 3.42
C TYR A 103 15.92 13.84 1.91
N GLU A 104 17.20 13.84 1.47
CA GLU A 104 17.52 13.79 0.05
C GLU A 104 17.11 12.45 -0.60
N ALA A 105 17.25 11.33 0.12
CA ALA A 105 16.79 10.03 -0.34
C ALA A 105 15.26 9.98 -0.47
N SER A 106 14.54 10.53 0.51
CA SER A 106 13.07 10.60 0.47
C SER A 106 12.58 11.46 -0.70
N ARG A 107 13.23 12.60 -0.95
CA ARG A 107 12.96 13.46 -2.11
C ARG A 107 13.25 12.72 -3.42
N ARG A 108 14.36 11.98 -3.49
CA ARG A 108 14.71 11.21 -4.71
C ARG A 108 13.67 10.14 -5.04
N LEU A 109 13.08 9.48 -4.05
CA LEU A 109 11.98 8.54 -4.28
C LEU A 109 10.79 9.22 -4.98
N ALA A 110 10.41 10.42 -4.53
CA ALA A 110 9.34 11.18 -5.15
C ALA A 110 9.65 11.55 -6.62
N GLU A 111 10.88 11.95 -6.90
CA GLU A 111 11.34 12.22 -8.26
C GLU A 111 11.30 10.97 -9.15
N ILE A 112 11.73 9.81 -8.64
CA ILE A 112 11.68 8.52 -9.36
C ILE A 112 10.23 8.13 -9.68
N CYS A 113 9.28 8.30 -8.74
CA CYS A 113 7.86 8.08 -9.02
C CYS A 113 7.35 9.00 -10.13
N ALA A 114 7.74 10.29 -10.09
CA ALA A 114 7.39 11.25 -11.14
C ALA A 114 7.97 10.86 -12.51
N GLU A 115 9.24 10.50 -12.56
CA GLU A 115 9.97 10.08 -13.77
C GLU A 115 9.39 8.80 -14.40
N LYS A 116 9.04 7.82 -13.56
CA LYS A 116 8.49 6.52 -14.02
C LYS A 116 6.98 6.55 -14.26
N GLY A 117 6.32 7.65 -13.91
CA GLY A 117 4.88 7.81 -14.10
C GLY A 117 4.02 7.06 -13.08
N GLN A 118 4.56 6.57 -11.97
CA GLN A 118 3.79 6.01 -10.87
C GLN A 118 3.18 7.12 -10.02
N ARG A 119 1.93 6.97 -9.56
CA ARG A 119 1.38 7.84 -8.53
C ARG A 119 1.99 7.45 -7.19
N GLY A 120 2.75 8.36 -6.59
CA GLY A 120 3.42 8.14 -5.31
C GLY A 120 2.90 9.08 -4.23
N LEU A 121 2.64 8.53 -3.04
CA LEU A 121 2.45 9.30 -1.83
C LEU A 121 3.65 8.99 -0.93
N ILE A 122 4.53 9.95 -0.70
CA ILE A 122 5.85 9.70 -0.11
C ILE A 122 5.99 10.38 1.24
N GLY A 123 6.40 9.63 2.24
CA GLY A 123 6.69 10.11 3.57
C GLY A 123 8.17 10.07 3.93
N LYS A 124 8.76 11.25 4.25
CA LYS A 124 10.00 11.28 5.01
C LYS A 124 9.69 10.80 6.43
N VAL A 125 10.35 9.73 6.85
CA VAL A 125 10.14 9.14 8.17
C VAL A 125 10.73 10.02 9.27
N VAL A 126 10.03 10.12 10.40
CA VAL A 126 10.53 10.77 11.63
C VAL A 126 10.73 9.72 12.70
N MET A 127 11.92 9.74 13.33
CA MET A 127 12.36 8.83 14.38
C MET A 127 13.32 9.61 15.29
N ASP A 128 12.81 10.34 16.29
CA ASP A 128 13.61 11.27 17.11
C ASP A 128 13.77 10.86 18.58
N ASP A 129 13.13 9.76 19.01
CA ASP A 129 13.32 9.26 20.39
C ASP A 129 14.72 8.66 20.55
N LEU A 130 15.49 9.22 21.49
CA LEU A 130 16.90 8.85 21.68
C LEU A 130 17.10 7.51 22.38
N ASN A 131 16.08 7.00 23.06
CA ASN A 131 16.16 5.74 23.81
C ASN A 131 15.71 4.55 22.98
N GLU A 132 14.75 4.78 22.07
CA GLU A 132 14.09 3.72 21.31
C GLU A 132 14.67 3.51 19.91
N ASN A 133 15.52 4.43 19.44
CA ASN A 133 16.13 4.36 18.12
C ASN A 133 17.66 4.25 18.20
N PRO A 134 18.30 3.46 17.32
CA PRO A 134 19.75 3.37 17.28
C PRO A 134 20.38 4.72 16.88
N GLU A 135 21.50 5.05 17.52
CA GLU A 135 22.19 6.33 17.29
C GLU A 135 22.54 6.59 15.82
N TYR A 136 22.87 5.54 15.08
CA TYR A 136 23.25 5.63 13.66
C TYR A 136 22.07 5.81 12.70
N TYR A 137 20.81 5.63 13.19
CA TYR A 137 19.61 5.76 12.36
C TYR A 137 18.46 6.36 13.16
N ARG A 138 18.55 7.66 13.41
CA ARG A 138 17.50 8.49 14.03
C ARG A 138 17.71 9.96 13.67
N ASP A 139 16.66 10.76 13.75
CA ASP A 139 16.75 12.21 13.69
C ASP A 139 17.56 12.72 14.91
N GLN A 140 18.41 13.70 14.69
CA GLN A 140 19.30 14.20 15.76
C GLN A 140 18.56 15.07 16.78
N THR A 141 17.56 15.80 16.31
CA THR A 141 16.68 16.62 17.16
C THR A 141 15.27 16.66 16.59
N THR A 142 14.28 16.80 17.46
CA THR A 142 12.88 17.00 17.07
C THR A 142 12.71 18.22 16.15
N GLN A 143 13.37 19.33 16.49
CA GLN A 143 13.30 20.55 15.69
C GLN A 143 13.77 20.31 14.25
N GLN A 144 14.93 19.68 14.06
CA GLN A 144 15.44 19.34 12.72
C GLN A 144 14.46 18.42 11.96
N ALA A 145 13.94 17.40 12.61
CA ALA A 145 12.99 16.47 12.00
C ALA A 145 11.73 17.17 11.48
N LEU A 146 11.20 18.12 12.26
CA LEU A 146 10.03 18.90 11.89
C LEU A 146 10.33 19.90 10.77
N GLU A 147 11.46 20.64 10.82
CA GLU A 147 11.89 21.56 9.78
C GLU A 147 12.13 20.86 8.45
N GLU A 148 12.79 19.70 8.46
CA GLU A 148 13.00 18.88 7.25
C GLU A 148 11.68 18.32 6.71
N THR A 149 10.76 17.90 7.57
CA THR A 149 9.43 17.42 7.16
C THR A 149 8.65 18.57 6.50
N GLU A 150 8.65 19.76 7.08
CA GLU A 150 7.98 20.91 6.51
C GLU A 150 8.56 21.29 5.15
N ARG A 151 9.87 21.33 5.03
CA ARG A 151 10.57 21.59 3.77
C ARG A 151 10.22 20.50 2.73
N PHE A 152 10.21 19.22 3.13
CA PHE A 152 9.83 18.10 2.26
C PHE A 152 8.40 18.28 1.71
N ILE A 153 7.44 18.62 2.57
CA ILE A 153 6.05 18.89 2.15
C ILE A 153 6.01 19.95 1.06
N GLN A 154 6.69 21.07 1.25
CA GLN A 154 6.66 22.21 0.30
C GLN A 154 7.30 21.84 -1.05
N GLU A 155 8.44 21.13 -1.03
CA GLU A 155 9.12 20.74 -2.26
C GLU A 155 8.32 19.68 -3.04
N ILE A 156 7.72 18.68 -2.35
CA ILE A 156 6.92 17.66 -3.04
C ILE A 156 5.59 18.23 -3.55
N GLN A 157 4.96 19.16 -2.84
CA GLN A 157 3.80 19.89 -3.37
C GLN A 157 4.14 20.69 -4.64
N THR A 158 5.35 21.22 -4.74
CA THR A 158 5.84 21.87 -5.95
C THR A 158 6.07 20.88 -7.09
N LEU A 159 6.68 19.72 -6.80
CA LEU A 159 6.88 18.64 -7.77
C LEU A 159 5.52 18.10 -8.28
N ALA A 160 4.53 17.98 -7.42
CA ALA A 160 3.19 17.50 -7.76
C ALA A 160 2.55 18.30 -8.90
N GLN A 161 2.77 19.62 -8.94
CA GLN A 161 2.24 20.51 -9.99
C GLN A 161 2.82 20.22 -11.38
N GLN A 162 3.94 19.48 -11.45
CA GLN A 162 4.63 19.15 -12.69
C GLN A 162 4.30 17.74 -13.20
N THR A 163 3.47 16.99 -12.46
CA THR A 163 3.12 15.60 -12.77
C THR A 163 1.64 15.47 -13.13
N LYS A 164 1.31 14.62 -14.10
CA LYS A 164 -0.08 14.32 -14.44
C LYS A 164 -0.71 13.34 -13.45
N GLN A 165 0.05 12.33 -13.04
CA GLN A 165 -0.41 11.24 -12.17
C GLN A 165 -0.49 11.65 -10.70
N GLY A 166 0.26 12.66 -10.31
CA GLY A 166 0.37 13.12 -8.93
C GLY A 166 1.49 12.42 -8.15
N VAL A 167 2.24 13.25 -7.41
CA VAL A 167 3.19 12.82 -6.37
C VAL A 167 2.88 13.68 -5.14
N TYR A 168 2.66 13.08 -3.99
CA TYR A 168 2.12 13.77 -2.82
C TYR A 168 3.01 13.56 -1.60
N PRO A 169 3.25 14.61 -0.78
CA PRO A 169 3.94 14.47 0.50
C PRO A 169 3.02 13.86 1.56
N VAL A 170 3.61 13.10 2.47
CA VAL A 170 2.90 12.46 3.58
C VAL A 170 3.66 12.70 4.88
N VAL A 171 2.98 13.16 5.91
CA VAL A 171 3.53 13.25 7.27
C VAL A 171 3.65 11.83 7.83
N THR A 172 4.86 11.45 8.27
CA THR A 172 5.17 10.06 8.56
C THR A 172 5.96 9.90 9.86
N PRO A 173 5.34 10.00 11.05
CA PRO A 173 5.92 9.40 12.24
C PRO A 173 6.03 7.88 12.00
N ARG A 174 7.21 7.27 12.21
CA ARG A 174 7.34 5.83 11.94
C ARG A 174 6.30 5.03 12.72
N PHE A 175 6.27 5.21 14.02
CA PHE A 175 5.27 4.71 14.95
C PHE A 175 5.50 5.39 16.32
N ILE A 176 4.59 5.25 17.25
CA ILE A 176 4.66 5.93 18.55
C ILE A 176 5.97 5.65 19.31
N PRO A 177 6.48 4.40 19.40
CA PRO A 177 7.72 4.14 20.13
C PRO A 177 8.92 4.91 19.60
N SER A 178 9.05 5.14 18.31
CA SER A 178 10.21 5.82 17.71
C SER A 178 10.19 7.33 17.79
N CYS A 179 9.09 7.94 18.27
CA CYS A 179 8.89 9.39 18.25
C CYS A 179 8.72 9.97 19.66
N THR A 180 9.26 11.18 19.89
CA THR A 180 8.93 11.96 21.08
C THR A 180 7.51 12.52 20.99
N GLU A 181 6.90 12.88 22.11
CA GLU A 181 5.59 13.55 22.13
C GLU A 181 5.63 14.89 21.39
N GLU A 182 6.75 15.61 21.48
CA GLU A 182 6.96 16.87 20.78
C GLU A 182 6.95 16.66 19.26
N ALA A 183 7.62 15.60 18.77
CA ALA A 183 7.60 15.26 17.35
C ALA A 183 6.18 14.86 16.88
N LEU A 184 5.50 13.96 17.60
CA LEU A 184 4.15 13.53 17.26
C LEU A 184 3.19 14.72 17.16
N LYS A 185 3.21 15.62 18.13
CA LYS A 185 2.41 16.84 18.13
C LYS A 185 2.76 17.78 16.97
N GLY A 186 4.06 18.06 16.78
CA GLY A 186 4.51 18.92 15.68
C GLY A 186 4.15 18.37 14.31
N LEU A 187 4.19 17.05 14.12
CA LEU A 187 3.77 16.37 12.89
C LEU A 187 2.26 16.50 12.66
N GLY A 188 1.43 16.38 13.69
CA GLY A 188 -0.01 16.66 13.61
C GLY A 188 -0.30 18.11 13.21
N GLU A 189 0.42 19.08 13.78
CA GLU A 189 0.31 20.48 13.43
C GLU A 189 0.72 20.74 11.96
N LEU A 190 1.79 20.11 11.46
CA LEU A 190 2.19 20.19 10.05
C LEU A 190 1.14 19.57 9.11
N ALA A 191 0.60 18.41 9.46
CA ALA A 191 -0.45 17.77 8.66
C ALA A 191 -1.68 18.68 8.54
N ALA A 192 -2.11 19.27 9.65
CA ALA A 192 -3.24 20.23 9.67
C ALA A 192 -2.92 21.50 8.90
N LYS A 193 -1.71 22.06 9.03
CA LYS A 193 -1.28 23.29 8.35
C LYS A 193 -1.27 23.15 6.82
N TYR A 194 -0.76 22.04 6.32
CA TYR A 194 -0.58 21.79 4.88
C TYR A 194 -1.70 20.96 4.25
N GLN A 195 -2.63 20.45 5.05
CA GLN A 195 -3.75 19.59 4.60
C GLN A 195 -3.25 18.37 3.80
N VAL A 196 -2.15 17.75 4.25
CA VAL A 196 -1.51 16.58 3.62
C VAL A 196 -1.92 15.30 4.30
N HIS A 197 -1.63 14.18 3.64
CA HIS A 197 -1.85 12.85 4.21
C HIS A 197 -0.95 12.60 5.43
N VAL A 198 -1.41 11.70 6.28
CA VAL A 198 -0.66 11.16 7.42
C VAL A 198 -0.58 9.65 7.28
N GLN A 199 0.54 9.05 7.61
CA GLN A 199 0.66 7.61 7.77
C GLN A 199 1.51 7.27 8.99
N SER A 200 1.20 6.15 9.64
CA SER A 200 1.98 5.57 10.72
C SER A 200 1.67 4.08 10.85
N HIS A 201 2.44 3.35 11.63
CA HIS A 201 2.03 2.04 12.13
C HIS A 201 1.13 2.25 13.36
N CYS A 202 0.17 1.37 13.55
CA CYS A 202 -0.79 1.44 14.64
C CYS A 202 -1.18 0.02 15.06
N SER A 203 -0.88 -0.33 16.29
CA SER A 203 -1.24 -1.63 16.88
C SER A 203 -0.79 -2.82 16.01
N GLU A 204 0.48 -2.83 15.60
CA GLU A 204 1.05 -3.86 14.74
C GLU A 204 1.36 -5.15 15.51
N SER A 205 1.91 -5.02 16.72
CA SER A 205 2.37 -6.14 17.54
C SER A 205 2.02 -5.98 19.01
N ASP A 206 2.03 -7.08 19.76
CA ASP A 206 1.84 -7.05 21.21
C ASP A 206 2.84 -6.11 21.89
N TRP A 207 4.10 -6.08 21.40
CA TRP A 207 5.14 -5.20 21.95
C TRP A 207 4.80 -3.72 21.76
N GLU A 208 4.43 -3.29 20.56
CA GLU A 208 4.06 -1.91 20.28
C GLU A 208 2.84 -1.49 21.11
N HIS A 209 1.79 -2.31 21.06
CA HIS A 209 0.55 -2.04 21.78
C HIS A 209 0.77 -1.90 23.30
N GLN A 210 1.53 -2.80 23.90
CA GLN A 210 1.90 -2.72 25.33
C GLN A 210 2.74 -1.47 25.63
N PHE A 211 3.73 -1.16 24.78
CA PHE A 211 4.59 0.03 24.96
C PHE A 211 3.76 1.32 25.03
N VAL A 212 2.78 1.47 24.13
CA VAL A 212 1.92 2.66 24.08
C VAL A 212 1.02 2.73 25.32
N GLN A 213 0.47 1.61 25.76
CA GLN A 213 -0.33 1.54 26.98
C GLN A 213 0.49 1.90 28.22
N GLU A 214 1.74 1.44 28.32
CA GLU A 214 2.64 1.78 29.43
C GLU A 214 3.03 3.25 29.43
N ARG A 215 3.26 3.84 28.25
CA ARG A 215 3.69 5.24 28.10
C ARG A 215 2.53 6.23 28.28
N PHE A 216 1.34 5.95 27.75
CA PHE A 216 0.24 6.92 27.70
C PHE A 216 -1.01 6.48 28.46
N GLY A 217 -1.10 5.24 28.93
CA GLY A 217 -2.33 4.68 29.55
C GLY A 217 -3.50 4.58 28.56
N LYS A 218 -3.23 4.50 27.27
CA LYS A 218 -4.20 4.49 26.15
C LYS A 218 -3.75 3.55 25.07
N ASN A 219 -4.68 3.16 24.19
CA ASN A 219 -4.36 2.44 22.96
C ASN A 219 -3.71 3.36 21.91
N ASP A 220 -3.03 2.79 20.93
CA ASP A 220 -2.33 3.51 19.85
C ASP A 220 -3.23 4.51 19.14
N ALA A 221 -4.43 4.08 18.72
CA ALA A 221 -5.40 4.93 18.04
C ALA A 221 -5.74 6.18 18.85
N GLN A 222 -6.00 6.02 20.14
CA GLN A 222 -6.34 7.12 21.04
C GLN A 222 -5.17 8.07 21.24
N ALA A 223 -3.95 7.54 21.37
CA ALA A 223 -2.75 8.34 21.49
C ALA A 223 -2.45 9.14 20.22
N LEU A 224 -2.54 8.50 19.03
CA LEU A 224 -2.38 9.16 17.73
C LEU A 224 -3.42 10.27 17.52
N ASN A 225 -4.66 10.05 17.94
CA ASN A 225 -5.72 11.06 17.88
C ASN A 225 -5.42 12.28 18.75
N ASP A 226 -4.90 12.07 19.96
CA ASP A 226 -4.55 13.17 20.87
C ASP A 226 -3.47 14.10 20.27
N PHE A 227 -2.60 13.56 19.41
CA PHE A 227 -1.58 14.33 18.68
C PHE A 227 -2.10 14.92 17.36
N GLY A 228 -3.38 14.73 17.01
CA GLY A 228 -3.97 15.25 15.76
C GLY A 228 -3.52 14.50 14.50
N LEU A 229 -3.10 13.25 14.64
CA LEU A 229 -2.61 12.41 13.55
C LEU A 229 -3.71 11.54 12.92
N LEU A 230 -4.89 11.40 13.55
CA LEU A 230 -6.05 10.74 12.95
C LEU A 230 -6.92 11.78 12.25
N THR A 231 -7.05 11.69 10.94
CA THR A 231 -7.80 12.61 10.09
C THR A 231 -8.42 11.85 8.91
N GLU A 232 -9.30 12.49 8.14
CA GLU A 232 -9.84 11.94 6.89
C GLU A 232 -8.79 11.65 5.80
N LYS A 233 -7.55 12.07 6.00
CA LYS A 233 -6.39 11.80 5.13
C LYS A 233 -5.35 10.92 5.81
N ALA A 234 -5.68 10.32 6.95
CA ALA A 234 -4.76 9.46 7.65
C ALA A 234 -4.97 7.99 7.25
N VAL A 235 -3.86 7.28 7.06
CA VAL A 235 -3.82 5.83 6.80
C VAL A 235 -2.93 5.18 7.84
N MET A 236 -3.51 4.32 8.68
CA MET A 236 -2.80 3.60 9.73
C MET A 236 -2.57 2.15 9.31
N ALA A 237 -1.31 1.72 9.31
CA ALA A 237 -0.95 0.36 8.92
C ALA A 237 -1.25 -0.64 10.04
N HIS A 238 -1.58 -1.87 9.67
CA HIS A 238 -1.82 -3.07 10.47
C HIS A 238 -3.15 -3.06 11.22
N ALA A 239 -3.34 -2.24 12.24
CA ALA A 239 -4.57 -2.17 13.03
C ALA A 239 -5.03 -3.53 13.61
N GLY A 240 -4.05 -4.35 14.05
CA GLY A 240 -4.28 -5.73 14.50
C GLY A 240 -4.97 -5.86 15.84
N PHE A 241 -4.79 -4.88 16.73
CA PHE A 241 -5.24 -4.89 18.12
C PHE A 241 -6.27 -3.79 18.43
N LEU A 242 -7.00 -3.29 17.42
CA LEU A 242 -8.03 -2.28 17.64
C LEU A 242 -9.21 -2.85 18.44
N GLU A 243 -9.61 -2.12 19.48
CA GLU A 243 -10.84 -2.35 20.23
C GLU A 243 -12.06 -1.66 19.59
N GLU A 244 -13.25 -1.90 20.09
CA GLU A 244 -14.50 -1.27 19.61
C GLU A 244 -14.42 0.27 19.62
N ALA A 245 -13.84 0.84 20.68
CA ALA A 245 -13.69 2.29 20.83
C ALA A 245 -12.73 2.86 19.77
N ASP A 246 -11.66 2.13 19.44
CA ASP A 246 -10.68 2.53 18.44
C ASP A 246 -11.26 2.47 17.03
N MET A 247 -12.06 1.42 16.73
CA MET A 247 -12.75 1.28 15.44
C MET A 247 -13.78 2.41 15.23
N ASN A 248 -14.52 2.79 16.29
CA ASN A 248 -15.42 3.92 16.24
C ASN A 248 -14.67 5.24 16.03
N LEU A 249 -13.51 5.42 16.69
CA LEU A 249 -12.68 6.60 16.54
C LEU A 249 -12.16 6.73 15.09
N PHE A 250 -11.75 5.61 14.46
CA PHE A 250 -11.33 5.62 13.04
C PHE A 250 -12.47 6.05 12.12
N HIS A 251 -13.68 5.54 12.36
CA HIS A 251 -14.86 5.96 11.62
C HIS A 251 -15.15 7.47 11.81
N GLU A 252 -15.16 7.95 13.07
CA GLU A 252 -15.47 9.34 13.41
C GLU A 252 -14.46 10.33 12.82
N THR A 253 -13.18 9.96 12.77
CA THR A 253 -12.11 10.78 12.20
C THR A 253 -11.97 10.63 10.68
N GLY A 254 -12.59 9.62 10.08
CA GLY A 254 -12.41 9.27 8.68
C GLY A 254 -11.05 8.59 8.39
N THR A 255 -10.34 8.15 9.44
CA THR A 255 -9.04 7.49 9.31
C THR A 255 -9.18 6.11 8.66
N ALA A 256 -8.36 5.83 7.66
CA ALA A 256 -8.34 4.56 6.95
C ALA A 256 -7.31 3.58 7.53
N VAL A 257 -7.50 2.28 7.23
CA VAL A 257 -6.58 1.20 7.58
C VAL A 257 -5.89 0.66 6.34
N ALA A 258 -4.56 0.54 6.38
CA ALA A 258 -3.79 -0.27 5.45
C ALA A 258 -3.67 -1.70 6.03
N HIS A 259 -4.45 -2.62 5.48
CA HIS A 259 -4.39 -4.03 5.86
C HIS A 259 -3.21 -4.73 5.21
N CYS A 260 -2.27 -5.21 6.02
CA CYS A 260 -1.03 -5.84 5.60
C CYS A 260 -1.03 -7.34 5.94
N PRO A 261 -1.81 -8.18 5.24
CA PRO A 261 -2.13 -9.52 5.70
C PRO A 261 -0.93 -10.48 5.74
N ILE A 262 0.09 -10.25 4.90
CA ILE A 262 1.30 -11.09 4.88
C ILE A 262 2.17 -10.78 6.10
N SER A 263 2.52 -9.53 6.32
CA SER A 263 3.38 -9.14 7.45
C SER A 263 2.70 -9.36 8.80
N ASN A 264 1.39 -9.11 8.88
CA ASN A 264 0.63 -9.41 10.09
C ASN A 264 0.71 -10.89 10.51
N ALA A 265 0.82 -11.80 9.53
CA ALA A 265 0.99 -13.23 9.81
C ALA A 265 2.37 -13.56 10.36
N TYR A 266 3.41 -12.79 10.03
CA TYR A 266 4.78 -12.99 10.51
C TYR A 266 5.05 -12.26 11.83
N PHE A 267 4.72 -10.98 11.90
CA PHE A 267 5.18 -10.08 12.96
C PHE A 267 4.10 -9.70 13.96
N GLY A 268 2.85 -9.51 13.49
CA GLY A 268 1.76 -9.10 14.35
C GLY A 268 1.17 -10.24 15.18
N ASN A 269 1.30 -11.48 14.72
CA ASN A 269 0.63 -12.65 15.29
C ASN A 269 -0.89 -12.46 15.47
N ALA A 270 -1.45 -11.47 14.76
CA ALA A 270 -2.85 -11.09 14.81
C ALA A 270 -3.45 -11.05 13.41
N VAL A 271 -4.74 -11.32 13.31
CA VAL A 271 -5.50 -11.15 12.07
C VAL A 271 -6.44 -9.99 12.24
N THR A 272 -6.18 -8.89 11.52
CA THR A 272 -7.05 -7.71 11.53
C THR A 272 -8.47 -8.10 11.12
N PRO A 273 -9.50 -7.77 11.90
CA PRO A 273 -10.88 -8.19 11.65
C PRO A 273 -11.55 -7.31 10.57
N ILE A 274 -11.09 -7.43 9.32
CA ILE A 274 -11.48 -6.56 8.20
C ILE A 274 -12.98 -6.52 7.97
N ALA A 275 -13.65 -7.67 7.99
CA ALA A 275 -15.11 -7.70 7.83
C ALA A 275 -15.84 -6.87 8.90
N LYS A 276 -15.32 -6.85 10.13
CA LYS A 276 -15.87 -6.03 11.22
C LYS A 276 -15.61 -4.54 10.97
N LEU A 277 -14.38 -4.17 10.62
CA LEU A 277 -14.02 -2.78 10.29
C LEU A 277 -14.90 -2.21 9.17
N VAL A 278 -15.01 -2.94 8.05
CA VAL A 278 -15.74 -2.46 6.87
C VAL A 278 -17.26 -2.50 7.07
N HIS A 279 -17.81 -3.64 7.51
CA HIS A 279 -19.25 -3.84 7.50
C HIS A 279 -19.98 -3.36 8.77
N GLN A 280 -19.30 -3.34 9.93
CA GLN A 280 -19.92 -2.93 11.19
C GLN A 280 -19.54 -1.52 11.59
N HIS A 281 -18.28 -1.13 11.41
CA HIS A 281 -17.78 0.20 11.80
C HIS A 281 -17.65 1.18 10.64
N GLN A 282 -17.84 0.74 9.37
CA GLN A 282 -17.74 1.58 8.18
C GLN A 282 -16.40 2.34 8.08
N VAL A 283 -15.32 1.68 8.51
CA VAL A 283 -13.96 2.19 8.37
C VAL A 283 -13.47 1.92 6.95
N GLU A 284 -12.87 2.91 6.32
CA GLU A 284 -12.22 2.72 5.01
C GLU A 284 -10.99 1.84 5.15
N VAL A 285 -10.89 0.82 4.32
CA VAL A 285 -9.78 -0.15 4.35
C VAL A 285 -9.26 -0.38 2.94
N GLY A 286 -7.95 -0.36 2.78
CA GLY A 286 -7.27 -0.85 1.58
C GLY A 286 -6.19 -1.86 1.92
N LEU A 287 -5.62 -2.52 0.90
CA LEU A 287 -4.49 -3.44 1.10
C LEU A 287 -3.15 -2.69 1.11
N GLY A 288 -2.22 -3.16 1.93
CA GLY A 288 -0.82 -2.83 1.91
C GLY A 288 0.04 -4.08 1.72
N SER A 289 1.09 -4.00 0.92
CA SER A 289 2.05 -5.09 0.79
C SER A 289 2.95 -5.20 2.01
N ASP A 290 3.20 -4.07 2.65
CA ASP A 290 4.22 -3.91 3.68
C ASP A 290 5.57 -4.49 3.24
N LEU A 291 5.92 -4.23 2.02
CA LEU A 291 7.19 -4.68 1.46
C LEU A 291 8.35 -3.93 2.16
N SER A 292 9.23 -4.56 3.00
CA SER A 292 9.52 -5.99 2.94
C SER A 292 9.19 -6.79 4.24
N GLY A 293 8.39 -6.32 5.16
CA GLY A 293 7.77 -7.19 6.17
C GLY A 293 6.80 -8.18 5.51
N GLY A 294 6.16 -7.79 4.41
CA GLY A 294 5.57 -8.70 3.43
C GLY A 294 6.59 -9.10 2.36
N PHE A 295 6.68 -10.38 2.02
CA PHE A 295 7.67 -10.91 1.07
C PHE A 295 7.38 -10.60 -0.40
N SER A 296 6.16 -10.20 -0.73
CA SER A 296 5.72 -10.09 -2.12
C SER A 296 5.39 -8.65 -2.53
N PRO A 297 5.95 -8.15 -3.65
CA PRO A 297 5.56 -6.86 -4.24
C PRO A 297 4.23 -6.94 -4.98
N SER A 298 3.59 -8.11 -5.04
CA SER A 298 2.35 -8.34 -5.77
C SER A 298 1.14 -8.27 -4.85
N LEU A 299 0.22 -7.35 -5.10
CA LEU A 299 -1.05 -7.32 -4.38
C LEU A 299 -1.96 -8.53 -4.70
N PHE A 300 -1.69 -9.29 -5.76
CA PHE A 300 -2.34 -10.60 -5.94
C PHE A 300 -2.01 -11.58 -4.82
N ASP A 301 -0.81 -11.54 -4.25
CA ASP A 301 -0.46 -12.40 -3.11
C ASP A 301 -1.10 -11.90 -1.82
N ASN A 302 -1.09 -10.58 -1.61
CA ASN A 302 -1.72 -9.95 -0.45
C ASN A 302 -3.24 -10.19 -0.40
N LEU A 303 -3.95 -10.08 -1.52
CA LEU A 303 -5.40 -10.36 -1.54
C LEU A 303 -5.72 -11.83 -1.23
N LYS A 304 -4.89 -12.78 -1.68
CA LYS A 304 -5.03 -14.20 -1.32
C LYS A 304 -4.82 -14.42 0.17
N GLN A 305 -3.77 -13.81 0.72
CA GLN A 305 -3.48 -13.91 2.15
C GLN A 305 -4.60 -13.27 2.99
N ALA A 306 -5.15 -12.13 2.59
CA ALA A 306 -6.29 -11.51 3.28
C ALA A 306 -7.49 -12.48 3.38
N VAL A 307 -7.84 -13.14 2.28
CA VAL A 307 -8.91 -14.17 2.28
C VAL A 307 -8.54 -15.34 3.19
N ILE A 308 -7.32 -15.88 3.11
CA ILE A 308 -6.87 -17.01 3.92
C ILE A 308 -6.90 -16.65 5.39
N SER A 309 -6.31 -15.53 5.79
CA SER A 309 -6.26 -15.08 7.19
C SER A 309 -7.66 -14.84 7.76
N SER A 310 -8.56 -14.22 7.00
CA SER A 310 -9.94 -13.99 7.44
C SER A 310 -10.70 -15.29 7.70
N ARG A 311 -10.46 -16.33 6.89
CA ARG A 311 -11.03 -17.67 7.10
C ARG A 311 -10.44 -18.37 8.33
N MET A 312 -9.11 -18.23 8.51
CA MET A 312 -8.44 -18.78 9.71
C MET A 312 -8.96 -18.12 10.99
N LEU A 313 -9.23 -16.81 10.95
CA LEU A 313 -9.85 -16.08 12.06
C LEU A 313 -11.26 -16.59 12.33
N GLU A 314 -12.11 -16.72 11.31
CA GLU A 314 -13.51 -17.15 11.50
C GLU A 314 -13.63 -18.59 11.96
N ASP A 315 -12.90 -19.51 11.34
CA ASP A 315 -12.96 -20.93 11.69
C ASP A 315 -12.14 -21.25 12.95
N GLY A 316 -11.14 -20.44 13.26
CA GLY A 316 -10.14 -20.68 14.29
C GLY A 316 -9.16 -21.80 13.91
N VAL A 317 -7.98 -21.79 14.50
CA VAL A 317 -6.89 -22.72 14.17
C VAL A 317 -6.64 -23.82 15.21
N ASP A 318 -7.18 -23.65 16.42
CA ASP A 318 -6.99 -24.61 17.52
C ASP A 318 -7.97 -25.78 17.40
N ALA A 319 -7.50 -26.88 16.78
CA ALA A 319 -8.31 -28.08 16.57
C ALA A 319 -8.73 -28.80 17.88
N THR A 320 -8.17 -28.42 19.03
CA THR A 320 -8.60 -28.96 20.34
C THR A 320 -9.91 -28.35 20.83
N LYS A 321 -10.30 -27.20 20.29
CA LYS A 321 -11.55 -26.52 20.60
C LYS A 321 -12.67 -26.93 19.65
N LYS A 322 -13.91 -26.96 20.17
CA LYS A 322 -15.09 -27.21 19.34
C LYS A 322 -15.31 -26.08 18.33
N PRO A 323 -15.84 -26.36 17.11
CA PRO A 323 -16.04 -25.37 16.05
C PRO A 323 -16.87 -24.15 16.49
N GLU A 324 -17.80 -24.31 17.42
CA GLU A 324 -18.71 -23.24 17.89
C GLU A 324 -17.98 -22.15 18.70
N VAL A 325 -16.80 -22.47 19.26
CA VAL A 325 -16.03 -21.58 20.15
C VAL A 325 -14.60 -21.38 19.70
N ARG A 326 -14.22 -21.92 18.52
CA ARG A 326 -12.84 -21.94 18.05
C ARG A 326 -12.41 -20.65 17.36
N GLY A 327 -13.32 -19.95 16.69
CA GLY A 327 -13.02 -18.77 15.90
C GLY A 327 -13.91 -17.58 16.19
N VAL A 328 -13.75 -16.54 15.40
CA VAL A 328 -14.50 -15.27 15.49
C VAL A 328 -15.53 -15.22 14.38
N LYS A 329 -16.80 -15.18 14.72
CA LYS A 329 -17.91 -15.21 13.75
C LYS A 329 -17.90 -13.96 12.84
N THR A 330 -18.33 -14.14 11.60
CA THR A 330 -18.46 -13.07 10.59
C THR A 330 -17.13 -12.36 10.25
N ALA A 331 -16.01 -13.06 10.35
CA ALA A 331 -14.69 -12.50 10.06
C ALA A 331 -14.27 -12.67 8.59
N ARG A 332 -14.92 -13.57 7.83
CA ARG A 332 -14.55 -13.88 6.45
C ARG A 332 -14.79 -12.71 5.51
N ILE A 333 -13.84 -12.54 4.60
CA ILE A 333 -14.02 -11.76 3.38
C ILE A 333 -13.90 -12.68 2.15
N THR A 334 -14.52 -12.28 1.06
CA THR A 334 -14.41 -12.93 -0.25
C THR A 334 -13.21 -12.42 -1.04
N VAL A 335 -12.80 -13.15 -2.08
CA VAL A 335 -11.74 -12.68 -2.99
C VAL A 335 -12.15 -11.40 -3.74
N ASN A 336 -13.44 -11.21 -4.01
CA ASN A 336 -13.94 -9.99 -4.63
C ASN A 336 -13.82 -8.79 -3.68
N GLU A 337 -14.12 -8.95 -2.38
CA GLU A 337 -13.87 -7.93 -1.37
C GLU A 337 -12.38 -7.64 -1.23
N ALA A 338 -11.52 -8.65 -1.21
CA ALA A 338 -10.08 -8.45 -1.17
C ALA A 338 -9.56 -7.67 -2.40
N PHE A 339 -10.12 -7.92 -3.59
CA PHE A 339 -9.82 -7.13 -4.78
C PHE A 339 -10.33 -5.69 -4.68
N TYR A 340 -11.53 -5.48 -4.12
CA TYR A 340 -12.03 -4.15 -3.82
C TYR A 340 -11.06 -3.38 -2.91
N LEU A 341 -10.53 -4.02 -1.84
CA LEU A 341 -9.54 -3.40 -0.94
C LEU A 341 -8.23 -3.05 -1.67
N ALA A 342 -7.80 -3.88 -2.63
CA ALA A 342 -6.60 -3.65 -3.44
C ALA A 342 -6.76 -2.55 -4.50
N THR A 343 -7.95 -2.04 -4.72
CA THR A 343 -8.28 -1.10 -5.79
C THR A 343 -9.13 0.07 -5.28
N VAL A 344 -10.44 -0.06 -5.30
CA VAL A 344 -11.38 1.02 -4.90
C VAL A 344 -11.21 1.42 -3.45
N GLY A 345 -11.09 0.46 -2.53
CA GLY A 345 -10.87 0.72 -1.10
C GLY A 345 -9.59 1.51 -0.86
N GLY A 346 -8.49 1.15 -1.57
CA GLY A 346 -7.26 1.93 -1.53
C GLY A 346 -7.45 3.36 -2.05
N GLY A 347 -8.21 3.54 -3.13
CA GLY A 347 -8.53 4.86 -3.66
C GLY A 347 -9.34 5.72 -2.69
N GLN A 348 -10.33 5.13 -2.02
CA GLN A 348 -11.14 5.81 -1.00
C GLN A 348 -10.30 6.19 0.21
N ALA A 349 -9.48 5.27 0.73
CA ALA A 349 -8.58 5.51 1.84
C ALA A 349 -7.61 6.70 1.59
N LEU A 350 -7.25 6.94 0.33
CA LEU A 350 -6.42 8.08 -0.08
C LEU A 350 -7.23 9.32 -0.49
N SER A 351 -8.56 9.26 -0.46
CA SER A 351 -9.45 10.33 -0.96
C SER A 351 -9.11 10.73 -2.41
N LEU A 352 -8.74 9.76 -3.26
CA LEU A 352 -8.38 9.95 -4.65
C LEU A 352 -9.35 9.21 -5.60
N PRO A 353 -9.71 9.79 -6.77
CA PRO A 353 -10.57 9.14 -7.75
C PRO A 353 -9.79 8.11 -8.60
N ILE A 354 -9.36 7.03 -7.96
CA ILE A 354 -8.55 5.94 -8.54
C ILE A 354 -9.11 4.57 -8.16
N GLY A 355 -8.56 3.51 -8.75
CA GLY A 355 -8.92 2.11 -8.43
C GLY A 355 -10.21 1.62 -9.07
N LYS A 356 -10.85 2.40 -9.96
CA LYS A 356 -12.11 2.06 -10.62
C LYS A 356 -12.09 2.46 -12.10
N LEU A 357 -12.60 1.60 -12.97
CA LEU A 357 -12.75 1.90 -14.38
C LEU A 357 -14.12 2.55 -14.65
N GLU A 358 -14.25 3.80 -14.30
CA GLU A 358 -15.48 4.57 -14.41
C GLU A 358 -15.19 6.02 -14.81
N LYS A 359 -16.17 6.67 -15.46
CA LYS A 359 -16.06 8.10 -15.80
C LYS A 359 -15.86 8.96 -14.55
N GLY A 360 -14.85 9.82 -14.58
CA GLY A 360 -14.46 10.65 -13.44
C GLY A 360 -13.29 10.10 -12.63
N TYR A 361 -12.94 8.82 -12.85
CA TYR A 361 -11.76 8.20 -12.25
C TYR A 361 -10.55 8.28 -13.19
N ALA A 362 -9.36 8.23 -12.62
CA ALA A 362 -8.13 8.12 -13.37
C ALA A 362 -8.08 6.82 -14.19
N TRP A 363 -7.55 6.90 -15.40
CA TRP A 363 -7.31 5.70 -16.21
C TRP A 363 -6.03 5.01 -15.76
N ASP A 364 -6.14 4.35 -14.62
CA ASP A 364 -5.12 3.49 -14.04
C ASP A 364 -5.52 2.05 -14.28
N VAL A 365 -4.79 1.35 -15.15
CA VAL A 365 -5.22 0.05 -15.69
C VAL A 365 -4.07 -0.91 -15.79
N GLN A 366 -4.31 -2.17 -15.49
CA GLN A 366 -3.46 -3.30 -15.83
C GLN A 366 -4.15 -4.21 -16.85
N ILE A 367 -3.42 -4.60 -17.90
CA ILE A 367 -3.90 -5.51 -18.94
C ILE A 367 -3.34 -6.90 -18.68
N ILE A 368 -4.23 -7.82 -18.32
CA ILE A 368 -3.89 -9.21 -18.01
C ILE A 368 -4.16 -10.09 -19.22
N ASN A 369 -3.20 -10.93 -19.62
CA ASN A 369 -3.43 -11.96 -20.62
C ASN A 369 -3.36 -13.36 -19.98
N THR A 370 -4.43 -14.15 -20.18
CA THR A 370 -4.61 -15.45 -19.55
C THR A 370 -4.10 -16.63 -20.40
N SER A 371 -3.71 -16.40 -21.65
CA SER A 371 -3.31 -17.45 -22.59
C SER A 371 -1.80 -17.59 -22.80
N LEU A 372 -0.99 -16.83 -22.07
CA LEU A 372 0.48 -16.89 -22.19
C LEU A 372 0.99 -18.29 -21.84
N SER A 373 1.84 -18.87 -22.70
CA SER A 373 2.33 -20.25 -22.53
C SER A 373 3.06 -20.50 -21.21
N GLN A 374 3.75 -19.48 -20.69
CA GLN A 374 4.54 -19.55 -19.46
C GLN A 374 3.73 -19.32 -18.19
N ALA A 375 2.54 -18.70 -18.31
CA ALA A 375 1.66 -18.35 -17.19
C ALA A 375 0.17 -18.52 -17.60
N ARG A 376 -0.16 -19.68 -18.15
CA ARG A 376 -1.50 -19.96 -18.62
C ARG A 376 -2.48 -20.14 -17.47
N ILE A 377 -3.56 -19.37 -17.49
CA ILE A 377 -4.68 -19.54 -16.59
C ILE A 377 -5.69 -20.50 -17.25
N PRO A 378 -6.04 -21.64 -16.62
CA PRO A 378 -6.91 -22.64 -17.21
C PRO A 378 -8.33 -22.10 -17.40
N LYS A 379 -8.93 -22.38 -18.56
CA LYS A 379 -10.32 -22.05 -18.87
C LYS A 379 -11.08 -23.30 -19.30
N ASN A 380 -12.35 -23.39 -18.90
CA ASN A 380 -13.27 -24.41 -19.36
C ASN A 380 -14.28 -23.81 -20.36
N PRO A 381 -14.76 -24.55 -21.34
CA PRO A 381 -15.83 -24.10 -22.20
C PRO A 381 -17.07 -23.73 -21.37
N GLY A 382 -17.63 -22.54 -21.62
CA GLY A 382 -18.86 -22.07 -20.94
C GLY A 382 -18.68 -21.48 -19.57
N GLU A 383 -17.45 -21.22 -19.12
CA GLU A 383 -17.22 -20.49 -17.88
C GLU A 383 -17.78 -19.07 -17.92
N SER A 384 -18.32 -18.62 -16.79
CA SER A 384 -18.76 -17.25 -16.63
C SER A 384 -17.56 -16.28 -16.54
N LEU A 385 -17.80 -15.00 -16.86
CA LEU A 385 -16.78 -13.95 -16.65
C LEU A 385 -16.36 -13.85 -15.16
N LEU A 386 -17.28 -14.12 -14.25
CA LEU A 386 -16.98 -14.13 -12.81
C LEU A 386 -16.00 -15.25 -12.42
N ASP A 387 -16.17 -16.45 -13.00
CA ASP A 387 -15.24 -17.56 -12.78
C ASP A 387 -13.85 -17.24 -13.32
N ILE A 388 -13.79 -16.65 -14.53
CA ILE A 388 -12.52 -16.23 -15.13
C ILE A 388 -11.87 -15.13 -14.28
N PHE A 389 -12.64 -14.16 -13.80
CA PHE A 389 -12.15 -13.10 -12.92
C PHE A 389 -11.54 -13.67 -11.64
N GLN A 390 -12.24 -14.58 -10.96
CA GLN A 390 -11.70 -15.22 -9.75
C GLN A 390 -10.43 -16.03 -10.05
N LYS A 391 -10.37 -16.73 -11.18
CA LYS A 391 -9.15 -17.43 -11.60
C LYS A 391 -7.99 -16.45 -11.84
N ILE A 392 -8.24 -15.30 -12.41
CA ILE A 392 -7.23 -14.25 -12.56
C ILE A 392 -6.73 -13.84 -11.18
N LEU A 393 -7.61 -13.54 -10.22
CA LEU A 393 -7.22 -13.09 -8.88
C LEU A 393 -6.36 -14.13 -8.14
N TYR A 394 -6.65 -15.42 -8.30
CA TYR A 394 -5.89 -16.48 -7.63
C TYR A 394 -4.63 -16.93 -8.38
N LEU A 395 -4.62 -16.86 -9.70
CA LEU A 395 -3.60 -17.54 -10.51
C LEU A 395 -2.70 -16.60 -11.31
N ALA A 396 -3.10 -15.33 -11.50
CA ALA A 396 -2.27 -14.38 -12.23
C ALA A 396 -0.94 -14.15 -11.51
N ARG A 397 0.09 -13.98 -12.32
CA ARG A 397 1.47 -13.69 -11.93
C ARG A 397 1.93 -12.45 -12.70
N PRO A 398 3.07 -11.84 -12.34
CA PRO A 398 3.62 -10.71 -13.10
C PRO A 398 3.76 -10.99 -14.61
N GLU A 399 4.00 -12.28 -14.97
CA GLU A 399 4.06 -12.69 -16.37
C GLU A 399 2.76 -12.47 -17.13
N ASN A 400 1.63 -12.50 -16.46
CA ASN A 400 0.32 -12.25 -17.08
C ASN A 400 0.04 -10.76 -17.32
N ILE A 401 0.71 -9.87 -16.59
CA ILE A 401 0.53 -8.41 -16.74
C ILE A 401 1.33 -7.97 -17.96
N ARG A 402 0.63 -7.57 -19.01
CA ARG A 402 1.24 -7.15 -20.28
C ARG A 402 1.60 -5.69 -20.29
N GLU A 403 0.67 -4.87 -19.87
CA GLU A 403 0.79 -3.42 -19.86
C GLU A 403 0.21 -2.87 -18.58
N VAL A 404 0.79 -1.79 -18.08
CA VAL A 404 0.25 -0.99 -16.98
C VAL A 404 0.22 0.47 -17.41
N TRP A 405 -0.89 1.11 -17.11
CA TRP A 405 -1.17 2.50 -17.46
C TRP A 405 -1.52 3.28 -16.20
N VAL A 406 -0.99 4.47 -16.06
CA VAL A 406 -1.27 5.40 -14.96
C VAL A 406 -1.68 6.74 -15.57
N GLN A 407 -2.83 7.25 -15.18
CA GLN A 407 -3.39 8.51 -15.69
C GLN A 407 -3.42 8.55 -17.24
N GLY A 408 -3.65 7.40 -17.88
CA GLY A 408 -3.70 7.27 -19.32
C GLY A 408 -2.34 7.22 -20.04
N GLU A 409 -1.24 7.20 -19.31
CA GLU A 409 0.11 7.01 -19.86
C GLU A 409 0.59 5.58 -19.60
N LYS A 410 1.18 4.93 -20.62
CA LYS A 410 1.71 3.58 -20.48
C LYS A 410 3.05 3.63 -19.72
N VAL A 411 3.09 3.03 -18.53
CA VAL A 411 4.26 3.06 -17.63
C VAL A 411 5.00 1.72 -17.58
N HIS A 412 4.36 0.63 -18.02
CA HIS A 412 4.99 -0.68 -18.15
C HIS A 412 4.50 -1.36 -19.43
N ASP A 413 5.43 -1.96 -20.19
CA ASP A 413 5.17 -2.81 -21.34
C ASP A 413 6.14 -3.97 -21.36
N LYS A 414 5.63 -5.18 -21.14
CA LYS A 414 6.44 -6.39 -21.10
C LYS A 414 7.18 -6.70 -22.40
N ASN A 415 6.67 -6.26 -23.54
CA ASN A 415 7.30 -6.49 -24.84
C ASN A 415 8.55 -5.64 -25.03
N LEU A 416 8.61 -4.45 -24.43
CA LEU A 416 9.78 -3.57 -24.49
C LEU A 416 10.93 -4.08 -23.59
N MET A 417 10.62 -4.69 -22.44
CA MET A 417 11.64 -5.23 -21.54
C MET A 417 12.36 -6.48 -22.08
N SER A 418 11.75 -7.22 -22.99
CA SER A 418 12.39 -8.36 -23.64
C SER A 418 13.41 -7.95 -24.72
N ALA A 419 13.29 -6.75 -25.28
CA ALA A 419 14.16 -6.23 -26.32
C ALA A 419 15.52 -5.70 -25.78
N THR A 420 15.57 -5.29 -24.51
CA THR A 420 16.78 -4.75 -23.88
C THR A 420 17.71 -5.81 -23.26
N LYS A 421 17.31 -7.08 -23.20
CA LYS A 421 18.14 -8.20 -22.73
C LYS A 421 18.96 -8.89 -23.83
N GLY A 422 19.04 -8.31 -25.00
CA GLY A 422 19.72 -8.85 -26.19
C GLY A 422 20.96 -8.03 -26.64
N VAL A 423 21.68 -7.37 -25.69
CA VAL A 423 22.99 -6.75 -25.98
C VAL A 423 24.00 -7.23 -24.96
#